data_7fe2615269bf651d4db45bd244346c77
#
_entry.id   7fe2615269bf651d4db45bd244346c77
#
_cell.length_a   1.000
_cell.length_b   1.000
_cell.length_c   1.000
_cell.angle_alpha   90.00
_cell.angle_beta   90.00
_cell.angle_gamma   90.00
#
_symmetry.space_group_name_H-M   'P 1'
#
loop_
_entity.id
_entity.type
_entity.pdbx_description
1 polymer ?
#
loop_
_entity_poly.entity_id
_entity_poly.type
_entity_poly.pdbx_seq_one_letter_code
_entity_poly.pdbx_strand_id
1 'polypeptide(L)'
;MKKKLIYISTFIIVLAFFVIGLFFDLSFAKVIYNNKSVVGMFFAAIGETPAYGGLAFIGGGFIAVSLKREKKAEKIALIVLAIIVTVIGTYLSSNAIKSHNALDIEKQWYISLPIAILICGGCGYCGYLLTSRSENPLILKTLFAMLISIAGVLLIVTLLKRIWARPRPRFVDLYSYDLFRNWWELNTGVREKYMELGVISDEFKSCPSGHSSSACLALLLMYLPHFDKKYENKEHILFLIGIGWTFIVAFTRLIMGAHFITDVTFAIMIAMIIIFVTYLLMYKIDYKKRA
;
A
#
# COMPACT_ATOMS: atom_id res chain seq x y z
N MET A 1 -7.67 -26.22 5.82
CA MET A 1 -7.04 -25.99 7.15
C MET A 1 -5.68 -25.26 7.02
N LYS A 2 -4.71 -25.76 6.25
CA LYS A 2 -3.36 -25.15 6.10
C LYS A 2 -3.35 -23.68 5.65
N LYS A 3 -4.21 -23.25 4.69
CA LYS A 3 -4.26 -21.86 4.20
C LYS A 3 -4.67 -20.86 5.29
N LYS A 4 -5.69 -21.16 6.10
CA LYS A 4 -6.13 -20.30 7.22
C LYS A 4 -5.04 -20.13 8.26
N LEU A 5 -4.27 -21.19 8.51
CA LEU A 5 -3.18 -21.14 9.49
C LEU A 5 -2.09 -20.16 9.04
N ILE A 6 -1.72 -20.13 7.76
CA ILE A 6 -0.73 -19.18 7.20
C ILE A 6 -1.18 -17.73 7.43
N TYR A 7 -2.45 -17.41 7.15
CA TYR A 7 -2.96 -16.05 7.31
C TYR A 7 -2.99 -15.61 8.77
N ILE A 8 -3.46 -16.50 9.65
CA ILE A 8 -3.53 -16.24 11.10
C ILE A 8 -2.12 -16.13 11.70
N SER A 9 -1.21 -17.04 11.37
CA SER A 9 0.16 -16.98 11.88
C SER A 9 0.90 -15.73 11.41
N THR A 10 0.71 -15.29 10.16
CA THR A 10 1.27 -14.03 9.68
C THR A 10 0.74 -12.83 10.47
N PHE A 11 -0.57 -12.78 10.75
CA PHE A 11 -1.14 -11.70 11.55
C PHE A 11 -0.59 -11.70 12.98
N ILE A 12 -0.45 -12.88 13.58
CA ILE A 12 0.16 -13.04 14.93
C ILE A 12 1.62 -12.58 14.93
N ILE A 13 2.40 -12.89 13.88
CA ILE A 13 3.79 -12.43 13.74
C ILE A 13 3.84 -10.90 13.67
N VAL A 14 2.99 -10.28 12.85
CA VAL A 14 2.93 -8.81 12.75
C VAL A 14 2.53 -8.19 14.10
N LEU A 15 1.57 -8.78 14.80
CA LEU A 15 1.15 -8.35 16.14
C LEU A 15 2.29 -8.50 17.16
N ALA A 16 3.05 -9.58 17.09
CA ALA A 16 4.21 -9.79 17.97
C ALA A 16 5.28 -8.70 17.74
N PHE A 17 5.59 -8.36 16.48
CA PHE A 17 6.49 -7.25 16.17
C PHE A 17 5.93 -5.90 16.64
N PHE A 18 4.61 -5.69 16.55
CA PHE A 18 3.99 -4.49 17.12
C PHE A 18 4.22 -4.40 18.63
N VAL A 19 4.00 -5.50 19.37
CA VAL A 19 4.24 -5.56 20.82
C VAL A 19 5.72 -5.34 21.14
N ILE A 20 6.64 -5.92 20.37
CA ILE A 20 8.08 -5.66 20.52
C ILE A 20 8.38 -4.15 20.31
N GLY A 21 7.77 -3.53 19.32
CA GLY A 21 7.91 -2.11 19.04
C GLY A 21 7.47 -1.23 20.20
N LEU A 22 6.45 -1.62 20.99
CA LEU A 22 6.01 -0.84 22.18
C LEU A 22 7.17 -0.57 23.16
N PHE A 23 8.12 -1.48 23.24
CA PHE A 23 9.24 -1.40 24.18
C PHE A 23 10.55 -0.97 23.52
N PHE A 24 10.73 -1.23 22.22
CA PHE A 24 12.01 -1.11 21.56
C PHE A 24 12.06 -0.13 20.37
N ASP A 25 11.00 0.61 20.07
CA ASP A 25 10.92 1.53 18.95
C ASP A 25 12.14 2.46 18.85
N LEU A 26 12.43 3.20 19.92
CA LEU A 26 13.53 4.16 19.93
C LEU A 26 14.90 3.48 19.91
N SER A 27 15.07 2.45 20.72
CA SER A 27 16.36 1.72 20.82
C SER A 27 16.74 1.09 19.48
N PHE A 28 15.77 0.46 18.83
CA PHE A 28 15.95 -0.16 17.52
C PHE A 28 16.25 0.88 16.45
N ALA A 29 15.51 2.00 16.44
CA ALA A 29 15.71 3.06 15.46
C ALA A 29 17.14 3.64 15.55
N LYS A 30 17.68 3.85 16.76
CA LYS A 30 19.05 4.33 16.96
C LYS A 30 20.13 3.41 16.36
N VAL A 31 19.90 2.10 16.40
CA VAL A 31 20.88 1.10 15.93
C VAL A 31 20.81 0.94 14.41
N ILE A 32 19.61 0.94 13.83
CA ILE A 32 19.41 0.56 12.41
C ILE A 32 19.45 1.76 11.45
N TYR A 33 19.28 2.97 11.94
CA TYR A 33 19.14 4.16 11.11
C TYR A 33 20.36 4.38 10.21
N ASN A 34 20.09 4.46 8.90
CA ASN A 34 21.07 4.77 7.86
C ASN A 34 20.38 5.50 6.69
N ASN A 35 20.53 6.82 6.66
CA ASN A 35 19.94 7.67 5.62
C ASN A 35 20.62 7.52 4.24
N LYS A 36 21.79 6.88 4.17
CA LYS A 36 22.53 6.63 2.93
C LYS A 36 22.27 5.25 2.33
N SER A 37 21.32 4.49 2.88
CA SER A 37 21.01 3.15 2.38
C SER A 37 20.42 3.21 0.96
N VAL A 38 21.18 2.79 -0.05
CA VAL A 38 20.73 2.71 -1.46
C VAL A 38 19.51 1.79 -1.59
N VAL A 39 19.53 0.65 -0.87
CA VAL A 39 18.36 -0.26 -0.84
C VAL A 39 17.15 0.44 -0.24
N GLY A 40 17.36 1.20 0.83
CA GLY A 40 16.29 2.01 1.44
C GLY A 40 15.70 3.04 0.48
N MET A 41 16.54 3.76 -0.26
CA MET A 41 16.12 4.74 -1.28
C MET A 41 15.37 4.06 -2.43
N PHE A 42 15.89 2.94 -2.96
CA PHE A 42 15.24 2.18 -4.03
C PHE A 42 13.81 1.75 -3.65
N PHE A 43 13.65 1.10 -2.49
CA PHE A 43 12.31 0.69 -2.04
C PHE A 43 11.42 1.87 -1.57
N ALA A 44 12.02 3.04 -1.29
CA ALA A 44 11.24 4.26 -1.12
C ALA A 44 10.55 4.68 -2.41
N ALA A 45 11.23 4.56 -3.54
CA ALA A 45 10.69 4.95 -4.84
C ALA A 45 9.64 3.96 -5.38
N ILE A 46 9.89 2.64 -5.23
CA ILE A 46 9.05 1.62 -5.88
C ILE A 46 8.17 0.81 -4.92
N GLY A 47 8.39 0.91 -3.62
CA GLY A 47 7.70 0.06 -2.62
C GLY A 47 6.18 0.19 -2.61
N GLU A 48 5.65 1.33 -3.04
CA GLU A 48 4.22 1.61 -3.12
C GLU A 48 3.58 1.16 -4.46
N THR A 49 4.35 0.56 -5.38
CA THR A 49 3.85 0.05 -6.69
C THR A 49 2.63 -0.86 -6.55
N PRO A 50 2.47 -1.75 -5.54
CA PRO A 50 1.26 -2.54 -5.40
C PRO A 50 -0.02 -1.72 -5.27
N ALA A 51 0.04 -0.54 -4.62
CA ALA A 51 -1.09 0.37 -4.55
C ALA A 51 -1.36 1.05 -5.89
N TYR A 52 -0.36 1.69 -6.44
CA TYR A 52 -0.50 2.58 -7.60
C TYR A 52 -0.61 1.80 -8.92
N GLY A 53 0.22 0.78 -9.11
CA GLY A 53 0.10 -0.17 -10.20
C GLY A 53 -1.18 -1.01 -10.10
N GLY A 54 -1.64 -1.30 -8.88
CA GLY A 54 -2.92 -1.94 -8.63
C GLY A 54 -4.12 -1.12 -9.14
N LEU A 55 -4.11 0.21 -8.96
CA LEU A 55 -5.11 1.10 -9.55
C LEU A 55 -5.11 1.03 -11.08
N ALA A 56 -3.93 1.05 -11.70
CA ALA A 56 -3.81 0.92 -13.15
C ALA A 56 -4.25 -0.46 -13.65
N PHE A 57 -3.92 -1.55 -12.93
CA PHE A 57 -4.41 -2.90 -13.22
C PHE A 57 -5.94 -2.95 -13.23
N ILE A 58 -6.59 -2.36 -12.23
CA ILE A 58 -8.04 -2.26 -12.14
C ILE A 58 -8.61 -1.44 -13.31
N GLY A 59 -7.94 -0.34 -13.67
CA GLY A 59 -8.30 0.47 -14.83
C GLY A 59 -8.32 -0.35 -16.13
N GLY A 60 -7.26 -1.11 -16.40
CA GLY A 60 -7.21 -2.04 -17.53
C GLY A 60 -8.33 -3.09 -17.49
N GLY A 61 -8.62 -3.62 -16.28
CA GLY A 61 -9.73 -4.55 -16.07
C GLY A 61 -11.09 -3.91 -16.39
N PHE A 62 -11.34 -2.67 -15.96
CA PHE A 62 -12.58 -1.96 -16.31
C PHE A 62 -12.71 -1.71 -17.81
N ILE A 63 -11.64 -1.40 -18.52
CA ILE A 63 -11.66 -1.32 -19.99
C ILE A 63 -12.10 -2.68 -20.59
N ALA A 64 -11.50 -3.78 -20.17
CA ALA A 64 -11.84 -5.10 -20.67
C ALA A 64 -13.33 -5.47 -20.43
N VAL A 65 -13.87 -5.15 -19.24
CA VAL A 65 -15.29 -5.35 -18.93
C VAL A 65 -16.16 -4.45 -19.76
N SER A 66 -15.79 -3.17 -19.97
CA SER A 66 -16.58 -2.21 -20.72
C SER A 66 -16.85 -2.65 -22.17
N LEU A 67 -15.85 -3.31 -22.79
CA LEU A 67 -15.95 -3.82 -24.15
C LEU A 67 -17.00 -4.96 -24.30
N LYS A 68 -17.32 -5.64 -23.19
CA LYS A 68 -18.31 -6.72 -23.14
C LYS A 68 -19.73 -6.23 -22.78
N ARG A 69 -19.92 -4.90 -22.57
CA ARG A 69 -21.23 -4.31 -22.18
C ARG A 69 -22.00 -3.82 -23.39
N GLU A 70 -23.30 -4.16 -23.44
CA GLU A 70 -24.22 -3.71 -24.50
C GLU A 70 -24.75 -2.30 -24.23
N LYS A 71 -25.09 -2.02 -22.95
CA LYS A 71 -25.64 -0.71 -22.55
C LYS A 71 -24.57 0.38 -22.63
N LYS A 72 -24.79 1.36 -23.50
CA LYS A 72 -23.86 2.49 -23.73
C LYS A 72 -23.49 3.24 -22.45
N ALA A 73 -24.45 3.46 -21.55
CA ALA A 73 -24.21 4.15 -20.29
C ALA A 73 -23.25 3.38 -19.37
N GLU A 74 -23.42 2.05 -19.21
CA GLU A 74 -22.52 1.20 -18.43
C GLU A 74 -21.10 1.19 -19.02
N LYS A 75 -21.01 1.09 -20.35
CA LYS A 75 -19.74 1.15 -21.07
C LYS A 75 -19.00 2.45 -20.81
N ILE A 76 -19.67 3.58 -20.96
CA ILE A 76 -19.08 4.91 -20.73
C ILE A 76 -18.64 5.05 -19.27
N ALA A 77 -19.49 4.68 -18.30
CA ALA A 77 -19.18 4.77 -16.88
C ALA A 77 -17.92 3.98 -16.52
N LEU A 78 -17.76 2.75 -17.02
CA LEU A 78 -16.58 1.93 -16.79
C LEU A 78 -15.32 2.51 -17.44
N ILE A 79 -15.42 3.08 -18.65
CA ILE A 79 -14.29 3.75 -19.32
C ILE A 79 -13.85 4.97 -18.52
N VAL A 80 -14.79 5.82 -18.09
CA VAL A 80 -14.50 7.01 -17.28
C VAL A 80 -13.80 6.60 -15.98
N LEU A 81 -14.35 5.61 -15.28
CA LEU A 81 -13.75 5.10 -14.05
C LEU A 81 -12.34 4.52 -14.29
N ALA A 82 -12.14 3.79 -15.38
CA ALA A 82 -10.84 3.25 -15.78
C ALA A 82 -9.80 4.35 -15.98
N ILE A 83 -10.16 5.42 -16.70
CA ILE A 83 -9.29 6.58 -16.91
C ILE A 83 -8.93 7.23 -15.58
N ILE A 84 -9.92 7.51 -14.73
CA ILE A 84 -9.73 8.15 -13.42
C ILE A 84 -8.75 7.34 -12.57
N VAL A 85 -8.97 6.04 -12.38
CA VAL A 85 -8.11 5.24 -11.49
C VAL A 85 -6.71 5.05 -12.06
N THR A 86 -6.56 4.95 -13.39
CA THR A 86 -5.26 4.84 -14.04
C THR A 86 -4.45 6.14 -13.93
N VAL A 87 -5.09 7.28 -14.17
CA VAL A 87 -4.45 8.60 -14.04
C VAL A 87 -4.01 8.85 -12.60
N ILE A 88 -4.88 8.57 -11.63
CA ILE A 88 -4.54 8.68 -10.20
C ILE A 88 -3.36 7.77 -9.86
N GLY A 89 -3.39 6.49 -10.26
CA GLY A 89 -2.29 5.56 -10.02
C GLY A 89 -0.97 6.02 -10.62
N THR A 90 -0.98 6.50 -11.86
CA THR A 90 0.22 7.01 -12.56
C THR A 90 0.76 8.26 -11.88
N TYR A 91 -0.10 9.20 -11.50
CA TYR A 91 0.29 10.42 -10.78
C TYR A 91 0.94 10.10 -9.43
N LEU A 92 0.31 9.23 -8.64
CA LEU A 92 0.83 8.82 -7.33
C LEU A 92 2.16 8.06 -7.46
N SER A 93 2.29 7.18 -8.46
CA SER A 93 3.53 6.47 -8.77
C SER A 93 4.65 7.45 -9.15
N SER A 94 4.37 8.44 -10.01
CA SER A 94 5.34 9.47 -10.38
C SER A 94 5.79 10.29 -9.17
N ASN A 95 4.86 10.66 -8.28
CA ASN A 95 5.20 11.38 -7.06
C ASN A 95 6.05 10.54 -6.10
N ALA A 96 5.77 9.25 -5.94
CA ALA A 96 6.57 8.36 -5.12
C ALA A 96 8.02 8.27 -5.61
N ILE A 97 8.22 8.10 -6.93
CA ILE A 97 9.55 8.06 -7.55
C ILE A 97 10.28 9.39 -7.36
N LYS A 98 9.59 10.52 -7.58
CA LYS A 98 10.14 11.88 -7.49
C LYS A 98 10.55 12.26 -6.06
N SER A 99 9.78 11.86 -5.06
CA SER A 99 9.98 12.30 -3.66
C SER A 99 11.08 11.55 -2.92
N HIS A 100 11.67 10.53 -3.55
CA HIS A 100 12.68 9.70 -2.91
C HIS A 100 13.95 9.66 -3.78
N ASN A 101 15.01 10.27 -3.27
CA ASN A 101 16.31 10.53 -3.91
C ASN A 101 17.13 9.29 -4.32
N ALA A 102 16.50 8.16 -4.65
CA ALA A 102 17.23 6.95 -5.06
C ALA A 102 18.12 7.16 -6.30
N LEU A 103 17.82 8.19 -7.11
CA LEU A 103 18.48 8.44 -8.39
C LEU A 103 18.85 9.92 -8.58
N ASP A 104 18.97 10.71 -7.51
CA ASP A 104 19.14 12.18 -7.60
C ASP A 104 18.05 12.88 -8.47
N ILE A 105 16.86 12.26 -8.54
CA ILE A 105 15.75 12.71 -9.39
C ILE A 105 14.87 13.73 -8.65
N GLU A 106 15.38 14.40 -7.64
CA GLU A 106 14.64 15.41 -6.93
C GLU A 106 14.13 16.47 -7.90
N LYS A 107 12.80 16.64 -7.96
CA LYS A 107 12.09 17.61 -8.82
C LYS A 107 12.04 17.28 -10.32
N GLN A 108 12.54 16.13 -10.78
CA GLN A 108 12.59 15.79 -12.21
C GLN A 108 11.36 14.99 -12.66
N TRP A 109 10.21 15.66 -12.77
CA TRP A 109 8.97 15.04 -13.26
C TRP A 109 9.12 14.41 -14.67
N TYR A 110 10.01 14.92 -15.50
CA TYR A 110 10.30 14.42 -16.85
C TYR A 110 11.02 13.06 -16.85
N ILE A 111 11.55 12.61 -15.71
CA ILE A 111 12.08 11.25 -15.54
C ILE A 111 11.07 10.38 -14.79
N SER A 112 10.49 10.89 -13.69
CA SER A 112 9.58 10.10 -12.85
C SER A 112 8.28 9.75 -13.56
N LEU A 113 7.74 10.66 -14.39
CA LEU A 113 6.49 10.42 -15.10
C LEU A 113 6.60 9.34 -16.19
N PRO A 114 7.60 9.31 -17.07
CA PRO A 114 7.79 8.21 -18.02
C PRO A 114 7.95 6.85 -17.33
N ILE A 115 8.71 6.77 -16.23
CA ILE A 115 8.87 5.52 -15.46
C ILE A 115 7.51 5.10 -14.88
N ALA A 116 6.75 6.01 -14.29
CA ALA A 116 5.41 5.73 -13.78
C ALA A 116 4.44 5.27 -14.88
N ILE A 117 4.49 5.87 -16.07
CA ILE A 117 3.71 5.47 -17.24
C ILE A 117 4.07 4.04 -17.67
N LEU A 118 5.35 3.69 -17.70
CA LEU A 118 5.79 2.33 -18.05
C LEU A 118 5.28 1.30 -17.01
N ILE A 119 5.43 1.58 -15.72
CA ILE A 119 4.98 0.70 -14.65
C ILE A 119 3.45 0.55 -14.69
N CYS A 120 2.72 1.67 -14.64
CA CYS A 120 1.26 1.66 -14.62
C CYS A 120 0.67 1.17 -15.94
N GLY A 121 1.29 1.50 -17.07
CA GLY A 121 0.90 0.99 -18.39
C GLY A 121 1.04 -0.53 -18.47
N GLY A 122 2.15 -1.09 -17.99
CA GLY A 122 2.35 -2.53 -17.88
C GLY A 122 1.33 -3.21 -16.97
N CYS A 123 1.09 -2.63 -15.78
CA CYS A 123 0.05 -3.13 -14.86
C CYS A 123 -1.35 -3.06 -15.48
N GLY A 124 -1.70 -1.95 -16.12
CA GLY A 124 -2.99 -1.76 -16.81
C GLY A 124 -3.17 -2.77 -17.96
N TYR A 125 -2.13 -2.97 -18.76
CA TYR A 125 -2.16 -3.96 -19.82
C TYR A 125 -2.35 -5.41 -19.28
N CYS A 126 -1.67 -5.76 -18.20
CA CYS A 126 -1.88 -7.04 -17.51
C CYS A 126 -3.32 -7.17 -16.99
N GLY A 127 -3.87 -6.11 -16.38
CA GLY A 127 -5.25 -6.08 -15.93
C GLY A 127 -6.26 -6.28 -17.06
N TYR A 128 -6.03 -5.60 -18.19
CA TYR A 128 -6.82 -5.78 -19.41
C TYR A 128 -6.77 -7.22 -19.92
N LEU A 129 -5.56 -7.79 -20.10
CA LEU A 129 -5.38 -9.14 -20.62
C LEU A 129 -6.02 -10.21 -19.73
N LEU A 130 -5.77 -10.16 -18.42
CA LEU A 130 -6.32 -11.15 -17.50
C LEU A 130 -7.84 -11.05 -17.41
N THR A 131 -8.39 -9.84 -17.40
CA THR A 131 -9.84 -9.62 -17.35
C THR A 131 -10.52 -10.01 -18.67
N SER A 132 -9.92 -9.70 -19.82
CA SER A 132 -10.50 -10.04 -21.13
C SER A 132 -10.63 -11.56 -21.34
N ARG A 133 -9.67 -12.33 -20.81
CA ARG A 133 -9.63 -13.78 -20.87
C ARG A 133 -10.46 -14.46 -19.78
N SER A 134 -10.86 -13.73 -18.75
CA SER A 134 -11.62 -14.29 -17.64
C SER A 134 -13.05 -14.63 -18.05
N GLU A 135 -13.46 -15.86 -17.73
CA GLU A 135 -14.84 -16.35 -17.86
C GLU A 135 -15.64 -16.17 -16.56
N ASN A 136 -15.00 -15.64 -15.51
CA ASN A 136 -15.63 -15.47 -14.21
C ASN A 136 -16.73 -14.39 -14.25
N PRO A 137 -18.01 -14.73 -14.00
CA PRO A 137 -19.09 -13.73 -14.00
C PRO A 137 -18.95 -12.68 -12.89
N LEU A 138 -18.14 -12.94 -11.87
CA LEU A 138 -17.91 -12.05 -10.74
C LEU A 138 -16.70 -11.12 -10.95
N ILE A 139 -16.11 -11.10 -12.14
CA ILE A 139 -14.87 -10.36 -12.39
C ILE A 139 -15.00 -8.86 -12.10
N LEU A 140 -16.12 -8.25 -12.48
CA LEU A 140 -16.40 -6.84 -12.18
C LEU A 140 -16.46 -6.59 -10.68
N LYS A 141 -17.09 -7.49 -9.93
CA LYS A 141 -17.16 -7.41 -8.47
C LYS A 141 -15.78 -7.56 -7.83
N THR A 142 -14.94 -8.44 -8.39
CA THR A 142 -13.54 -8.60 -7.98
C THR A 142 -12.75 -7.30 -8.16
N LEU A 143 -12.88 -6.64 -9.32
CA LEU A 143 -12.24 -5.36 -9.58
C LEU A 143 -12.68 -4.28 -8.60
N PHE A 144 -13.97 -4.20 -8.28
CA PHE A 144 -14.47 -3.26 -7.26
C PHE A 144 -13.97 -3.60 -5.86
N ALA A 145 -13.88 -4.88 -5.48
CA ALA A 145 -13.33 -5.28 -4.19
C ALA A 145 -11.86 -4.87 -4.05
N MET A 146 -11.05 -5.05 -5.11
CA MET A 146 -9.68 -4.57 -5.14
C MET A 146 -9.61 -3.04 -5.03
N LEU A 147 -10.45 -2.31 -5.76
CA LEU A 147 -10.51 -0.85 -5.71
C LEU A 147 -10.88 -0.33 -4.31
N ILE A 148 -11.90 -0.93 -3.68
CA ILE A 148 -12.33 -0.59 -2.32
C ILE A 148 -11.20 -0.86 -1.32
N SER A 149 -10.47 -1.96 -1.47
CA SER A 149 -9.31 -2.27 -0.62
C SER A 149 -8.23 -1.21 -0.75
N ILE A 150 -7.85 -0.83 -1.99
CA ILE A 150 -6.82 0.20 -2.22
C ILE A 150 -7.29 1.54 -1.66
N ALA A 151 -8.47 1.99 -2.04
CA ALA A 151 -9.02 3.28 -1.60
C ALA A 151 -9.16 3.34 -0.07
N GLY A 152 -9.67 2.27 0.55
CA GLY A 152 -9.83 2.17 1.99
C GLY A 152 -8.51 2.26 2.74
N VAL A 153 -7.48 1.53 2.29
CA VAL A 153 -6.15 1.58 2.90
C VAL A 153 -5.54 2.98 2.78
N LEU A 154 -5.53 3.55 1.58
CA LEU A 154 -4.95 4.87 1.35
C LEU A 154 -5.68 5.96 2.14
N LEU A 155 -7.02 5.93 2.17
CA LEU A 155 -7.83 6.91 2.90
C LEU A 155 -7.60 6.81 4.42
N ILE A 156 -7.77 5.62 5.00
CA ILE A 156 -7.68 5.42 6.45
C ILE A 156 -6.28 5.79 6.95
N VAL A 157 -5.22 5.30 6.29
CA VAL A 157 -3.84 5.61 6.68
C VAL A 157 -3.54 7.10 6.56
N THR A 158 -4.04 7.78 5.51
CA THR A 158 -3.85 9.23 5.34
C THR A 158 -4.56 10.04 6.44
N LEU A 159 -5.76 9.64 6.83
CA LEU A 159 -6.50 10.28 7.92
C LEU A 159 -5.79 10.09 9.26
N LEU A 160 -5.39 8.85 9.56
CA LEU A 160 -4.71 8.54 10.81
C LEU A 160 -3.39 9.29 10.98
N LYS A 161 -2.60 9.46 9.90
CA LYS A 161 -1.35 10.26 9.95
C LYS A 161 -1.55 11.68 10.45
N ARG A 162 -2.69 12.31 10.13
CA ARG A 162 -3.01 13.66 10.58
C ARG A 162 -3.34 13.69 12.08
N ILE A 163 -3.98 12.62 12.58
CA ILE A 163 -4.38 12.49 13.99
C ILE A 163 -3.14 12.22 14.85
N TRP A 164 -2.27 11.31 14.43
CA TRP A 164 -1.08 10.94 15.21
C TRP A 164 -0.04 12.06 15.28
N ALA A 165 0.22 12.72 14.16
CA ALA A 165 1.24 13.77 14.05
C ALA A 165 2.59 13.37 14.70
N ARG A 166 2.95 12.08 14.64
CA ARG A 166 4.13 11.50 15.31
C ARG A 166 5.42 11.91 14.61
N PRO A 167 6.45 12.41 15.33
CA PRO A 167 7.77 12.67 14.76
C PRO A 167 8.42 11.41 14.19
N ARG A 168 9.16 11.56 13.07
CA ARG A 168 9.91 10.46 12.47
C ARG A 168 11.20 10.15 13.24
N PRO A 169 11.72 8.89 13.22
CA PRO A 169 13.00 8.55 13.84
C PRO A 169 14.15 9.46 13.42
N ARG A 170 14.29 9.75 12.12
CA ARG A 170 15.34 10.64 11.59
C ARG A 170 15.25 12.08 12.10
N PHE A 171 14.04 12.58 12.36
CA PHE A 171 13.82 13.89 12.96
C PHE A 171 14.22 13.88 14.44
N VAL A 172 13.84 12.83 15.17
CA VAL A 172 14.22 12.64 16.58
C VAL A 172 15.73 12.52 16.73
N ASP A 173 16.39 11.80 15.83
CA ASP A 173 17.85 11.65 15.82
C ASP A 173 18.56 12.99 15.55
N LEU A 174 18.04 13.78 14.61
CA LEU A 174 18.63 15.07 14.21
C LEU A 174 18.49 16.16 15.28
N TYR A 175 17.36 16.22 15.97
CA TYR A 175 17.08 17.34 16.90
C TYR A 175 17.29 16.95 18.37
N SER A 176 16.54 16.00 18.90
CA SER A 176 16.69 15.47 20.27
C SER A 176 15.86 14.22 20.47
N TYR A 177 16.39 13.27 21.22
CA TYR A 177 15.66 12.06 21.61
C TYR A 177 14.49 12.34 22.57
N ASP A 178 14.45 13.48 23.24
CA ASP A 178 13.30 13.91 24.06
C ASP A 178 12.05 14.21 23.22
N LEU A 179 12.20 14.31 21.90
CA LEU A 179 11.10 14.46 20.95
C LEU A 179 10.46 13.12 20.55
N PHE A 180 11.02 12.00 20.98
CA PHE A 180 10.38 10.71 20.78
C PHE A 180 8.99 10.70 21.43
N ARG A 181 8.01 10.14 20.70
CA ARG A 181 6.66 9.94 21.19
C ARG A 181 6.28 8.49 20.98
N ASN A 182 5.64 7.90 21.97
CA ASN A 182 5.07 6.57 21.82
C ASN A 182 3.91 6.61 20.84
N TRP A 183 3.57 5.46 20.26
CA TRP A 183 2.51 5.39 19.24
C TRP A 183 1.13 5.78 19.78
N TRP A 184 0.88 5.69 21.07
CA TRP A 184 -0.39 6.08 21.72
C TRP A 184 -0.46 7.58 22.11
N GLU A 185 0.64 8.30 21.99
CA GLU A 185 0.66 9.74 22.25
C GLU A 185 0.26 10.50 20.99
N LEU A 186 -1.01 10.93 20.97
CA LEU A 186 -1.58 11.61 19.82
C LEU A 186 -1.39 13.12 19.91
N ASN A 187 -1.02 13.75 18.80
CA ASN A 187 -0.97 15.20 18.60
C ASN A 187 -0.38 15.97 19.80
N THR A 188 0.89 15.75 20.10
CA THR A 188 1.56 16.29 21.30
C THR A 188 1.98 17.76 21.19
N GLY A 189 1.56 18.50 20.16
CA GLY A 189 1.98 19.88 19.89
C GLY A 189 3.39 20.02 19.32
N VAL A 190 4.16 18.93 19.21
CA VAL A 190 5.53 18.95 18.66
C VAL A 190 5.53 19.38 17.20
N ARG A 191 4.56 18.92 16.39
CA ARG A 191 4.44 19.30 14.98
C ARG A 191 4.28 20.81 14.83
N GLU A 192 3.33 21.40 15.53
CA GLU A 192 3.00 22.82 15.46
C GLU A 192 4.22 23.67 15.81
N LYS A 193 4.86 23.38 16.94
CA LYS A 193 6.05 24.06 17.41
C LYS A 193 7.20 24.07 16.40
N TYR A 194 7.48 22.92 15.79
CA TYR A 194 8.63 22.82 14.87
C TYR A 194 8.30 23.29 13.45
N MET A 195 7.04 23.25 13.04
CA MET A 195 6.61 23.86 11.77
C MET A 195 6.75 25.39 11.81
N GLU A 196 6.51 26.03 12.95
CA GLU A 196 6.78 27.46 13.15
C GLU A 196 8.29 27.79 13.01
N LEU A 197 9.16 26.83 13.31
CA LEU A 197 10.60 26.93 13.11
C LEU A 197 11.07 26.54 11.68
N GLY A 198 10.15 26.31 10.74
CA GLY A 198 10.43 26.01 9.34
C GLY A 198 10.62 24.52 9.03
N VAL A 199 10.39 23.62 9.97
CA VAL A 199 10.46 22.16 9.70
C VAL A 199 9.26 21.74 8.85
N ILE A 200 9.50 20.95 7.80
CA ILE A 200 8.44 20.47 6.90
C ILE A 200 7.49 19.50 7.62
N SER A 201 6.19 19.62 7.33
CA SER A 201 5.13 18.80 7.96
C SER A 201 5.31 17.30 7.77
N ASP A 202 6.11 16.86 6.78
CA ASP A 202 6.34 15.44 6.49
C ASP A 202 7.10 14.73 7.61
N GLU A 203 7.95 15.45 8.36
CA GLU A 203 8.69 14.91 9.50
C GLU A 203 7.79 14.47 10.67
N PHE A 204 6.53 14.87 10.67
CA PHE A 204 5.51 14.51 11.69
C PHE A 204 4.45 13.54 11.16
N LYS A 205 4.77 12.75 10.11
CA LYS A 205 3.88 11.76 9.51
C LYS A 205 4.41 10.32 9.67
N SER A 206 4.98 10.03 10.87
CA SER A 206 5.55 8.70 11.11
C SER A 206 4.47 7.62 11.23
N CYS A 207 3.43 7.83 12.04
CA CYS A 207 2.42 6.80 12.32
C CYS A 207 1.07 7.10 11.62
N PRO A 208 0.46 6.11 10.99
CA PRO A 208 1.00 4.83 10.53
C PRO A 208 1.81 4.96 9.22
N SER A 209 2.65 3.95 8.90
CA SER A 209 3.50 3.95 7.71
C SER A 209 2.70 3.84 6.40
N GLY A 210 2.75 4.89 5.55
CA GLY A 210 2.12 4.86 4.23
C GLY A 210 2.75 3.83 3.29
N HIS A 211 4.09 3.77 3.23
CA HIS A 211 4.80 2.80 2.38
C HIS A 211 4.48 1.36 2.77
N SER A 212 4.44 1.05 4.08
CA SER A 212 4.15 -0.31 4.53
C SER A 212 2.72 -0.74 4.22
N SER A 213 1.75 0.17 4.39
CA SER A 213 0.35 -0.11 4.04
C SER A 213 0.12 -0.23 2.53
N SER A 214 0.75 0.63 1.73
CA SER A 214 0.70 0.57 0.26
C SER A 214 1.39 -0.70 -0.28
N ALA A 215 2.52 -1.09 0.31
CA ALA A 215 3.20 -2.34 -0.01
C ALA A 215 2.34 -3.56 0.34
N CYS A 216 1.59 -3.51 1.46
CA CYS A 216 0.70 -4.59 1.89
C CYS A 216 -0.45 -4.85 0.90
N LEU A 217 -0.78 -3.89 0.02
CA LEU A 217 -1.72 -4.10 -1.08
C LEU A 217 -1.22 -5.11 -2.12
N ALA A 218 0.06 -5.55 -2.07
CA ALA A 218 0.51 -6.74 -2.78
C ALA A 218 -0.26 -8.01 -2.40
N LEU A 219 -0.92 -8.06 -1.25
CA LEU A 219 -1.84 -9.13 -0.89
C LEU A 219 -3.05 -9.25 -1.83
N LEU A 220 -3.36 -8.22 -2.63
CA LEU A 220 -4.38 -8.30 -3.68
C LEU A 220 -4.03 -9.32 -4.78
N LEU A 221 -2.79 -9.80 -4.86
CA LEU A 221 -2.43 -10.97 -5.67
C LEU A 221 -3.30 -12.19 -5.34
N MET A 222 -3.84 -12.30 -4.12
CA MET A 222 -4.79 -13.36 -3.75
C MET A 222 -6.06 -13.39 -4.60
N TYR A 223 -6.38 -12.32 -5.31
CA TYR A 223 -7.53 -12.26 -6.22
C TYR A 223 -7.23 -12.86 -7.62
N LEU A 224 -5.96 -13.17 -7.97
CA LEU A 224 -5.59 -13.72 -9.28
C LEU A 224 -6.34 -15.01 -9.68
N PRO A 225 -6.73 -15.92 -8.76
CA PRO A 225 -7.58 -17.06 -9.10
C PRO A 225 -8.93 -16.70 -9.72
N HIS A 226 -9.44 -15.49 -9.43
CA HIS A 226 -10.69 -15.01 -10.05
C HIS A 226 -10.52 -14.56 -11.51
N PHE A 227 -9.28 -14.29 -11.92
CA PHE A 227 -8.94 -13.87 -13.28
C PHE A 227 -8.53 -15.06 -14.16
N ASP A 228 -7.80 -16.03 -13.60
CA ASP A 228 -7.27 -17.16 -14.36
C ASP A 228 -7.19 -18.43 -13.47
N LYS A 229 -7.80 -19.52 -13.94
CA LYS A 229 -7.86 -20.82 -13.24
C LYS A 229 -6.49 -21.42 -12.94
N LYS A 230 -5.42 -21.05 -13.67
CA LYS A 230 -4.05 -21.51 -13.39
C LYS A 230 -3.54 -21.11 -12.00
N TYR A 231 -4.16 -20.12 -11.37
CA TYR A 231 -3.85 -19.69 -10.01
C TYR A 231 -4.73 -20.33 -8.95
N GLU A 232 -5.71 -21.17 -9.32
CA GLU A 232 -6.53 -21.92 -8.36
C GLU A 232 -5.64 -22.70 -7.40
N ASN A 233 -6.03 -22.68 -6.11
CA ASN A 233 -5.29 -23.29 -5.00
C ASN A 233 -3.90 -22.67 -4.70
N LYS A 234 -3.48 -21.61 -5.39
CA LYS A 234 -2.20 -20.91 -5.15
C LYS A 234 -2.33 -19.64 -4.29
N GLU A 235 -3.51 -19.34 -3.73
CA GLU A 235 -3.76 -18.11 -2.98
C GLU A 235 -2.78 -17.94 -1.81
N HIS A 236 -2.39 -19.05 -1.17
CA HIS A 236 -1.43 -19.01 -0.07
C HIS A 236 0.00 -18.67 -0.53
N ILE A 237 0.39 -19.08 -1.75
CA ILE A 237 1.68 -18.73 -2.35
C ILE A 237 1.66 -17.24 -2.74
N LEU A 238 0.57 -16.80 -3.36
CA LEU A 238 0.37 -15.40 -3.76
C LEU A 238 0.34 -14.48 -2.53
N PHE A 239 -0.26 -14.93 -1.43
CA PHE A 239 -0.21 -14.25 -0.15
C PHE A 239 1.22 -14.14 0.38
N LEU A 240 2.01 -15.23 0.36
CA LEU A 240 3.40 -15.23 0.82
C LEU A 240 4.28 -14.30 -0.01
N ILE A 241 4.06 -14.22 -1.33
CA ILE A 241 4.75 -13.25 -2.20
C ILE A 241 4.40 -11.83 -1.78
N GLY A 242 3.11 -11.53 -1.59
CA GLY A 242 2.63 -10.19 -1.19
C GLY A 242 3.15 -9.76 0.19
N ILE A 243 3.13 -10.67 1.17
CA ILE A 243 3.63 -10.35 2.50
C ILE A 243 5.17 -10.24 2.54
N GLY A 244 5.87 -11.04 1.73
CA GLY A 244 7.31 -10.94 1.55
C GLY A 244 7.71 -9.54 1.02
N TRP A 245 7.04 -9.06 -0.03
CA TRP A 245 7.21 -7.69 -0.51
C TRP A 245 6.96 -6.66 0.60
N THR A 246 5.87 -6.83 1.33
CA THR A 246 5.50 -5.94 2.43
C THR A 246 6.59 -5.83 3.49
N PHE A 247 7.16 -6.95 3.93
CA PHE A 247 8.21 -6.95 4.95
C PHE A 247 9.51 -6.33 4.45
N ILE A 248 9.89 -6.56 3.19
CA ILE A 248 11.08 -5.92 2.60
C ILE A 248 10.90 -4.40 2.62
N VAL A 249 9.77 -3.89 2.10
CA VAL A 249 9.50 -2.45 2.10
C VAL A 249 9.44 -1.89 3.52
N ALA A 250 8.71 -2.54 4.44
CA ALA A 250 8.60 -2.11 5.83
C ALA A 250 9.99 -1.99 6.50
N PHE A 251 10.83 -3.01 6.33
CA PHE A 251 12.19 -3.02 6.89
C PHE A 251 13.04 -1.87 6.34
N THR A 252 12.95 -1.58 5.06
CA THR A 252 13.68 -0.43 4.49
C THR A 252 13.20 0.91 5.05
N ARG A 253 11.93 1.03 5.49
CA ARG A 253 11.43 2.26 6.14
C ARG A 253 12.05 2.46 7.53
N LEU A 254 12.33 1.35 8.25
CA LEU A 254 13.05 1.39 9.52
C LEU A 254 14.49 1.86 9.31
N ILE A 255 15.19 1.27 8.33
CA ILE A 255 16.58 1.67 7.98
C ILE A 255 16.67 3.15 7.64
N MET A 256 15.73 3.69 6.86
CA MET A 256 15.73 5.09 6.44
C MET A 256 15.30 6.08 7.54
N GLY A 257 15.03 5.60 8.76
CA GLY A 257 14.56 6.45 9.85
C GLY A 257 13.22 7.15 9.52
N ALA A 258 12.46 6.59 8.59
CA ALA A 258 11.17 7.15 8.20
C ALA A 258 10.04 6.76 9.16
N HIS A 259 10.16 5.60 9.79
CA HIS A 259 9.13 4.99 10.64
C HIS A 259 9.74 4.17 11.76
N PHE A 260 9.00 4.02 12.86
CA PHE A 260 9.29 3.08 13.94
C PHE A 260 8.68 1.69 13.66
N ILE A 261 9.05 0.67 14.45
CA ILE A 261 8.49 -0.70 14.33
C ILE A 261 6.97 -0.67 14.50
N THR A 262 6.47 0.06 15.51
CA THR A 262 5.02 0.20 15.73
C THR A 262 4.31 0.84 14.54
N ASP A 263 4.91 1.83 13.87
CA ASP A 263 4.31 2.52 12.72
C ASP A 263 4.11 1.60 11.52
N VAL A 264 5.13 0.76 11.22
CA VAL A 264 5.08 -0.16 10.07
C VAL A 264 4.14 -1.34 10.33
N THR A 265 4.19 -1.92 11.53
CA THR A 265 3.37 -3.07 11.89
C THR A 265 1.90 -2.69 12.04
N PHE A 266 1.60 -1.53 12.63
CA PHE A 266 0.24 -1.00 12.71
C PHE A 266 -0.35 -0.74 11.33
N ALA A 267 0.43 -0.17 10.42
CA ALA A 267 0.02 0.05 9.04
C ALA A 267 -0.28 -1.26 8.28
N ILE A 268 0.54 -2.30 8.50
CA ILE A 268 0.32 -3.63 7.92
C ILE A 268 -0.97 -4.25 8.48
N MET A 269 -1.21 -4.17 9.80
CA MET A 269 -2.43 -4.69 10.41
C MET A 269 -3.68 -4.01 9.83
N ILE A 270 -3.69 -2.68 9.72
CA ILE A 270 -4.80 -1.93 9.10
C ILE A 270 -5.06 -2.44 7.68
N ALA A 271 -4.01 -2.53 6.85
CA ALA A 271 -4.14 -2.97 5.47
C ALA A 271 -4.65 -4.41 5.37
N MET A 272 -4.10 -5.33 6.17
CA MET A 272 -4.57 -6.73 6.23
C MET A 272 -6.04 -6.81 6.60
N ILE A 273 -6.49 -6.09 7.64
CA ILE A 273 -7.89 -6.08 8.07
C ILE A 273 -8.80 -5.61 6.93
N ILE A 274 -8.47 -4.49 6.28
CA ILE A 274 -9.28 -3.94 5.18
C ILE A 274 -9.36 -4.94 4.03
N ILE A 275 -8.23 -5.51 3.60
CA ILE A 275 -8.17 -6.47 2.49
C ILE A 275 -8.98 -7.72 2.83
N PHE A 276 -8.81 -8.29 4.01
CA PHE A 276 -9.55 -9.51 4.41
C PHE A 276 -11.03 -9.27 4.60
N VAL A 277 -11.43 -8.13 5.19
CA VAL A 277 -12.85 -7.78 5.32
C VAL A 277 -13.49 -7.63 3.95
N THR A 278 -12.84 -6.91 3.03
CA THR A 278 -13.35 -6.73 1.66
C THR A 278 -13.45 -8.08 0.92
N TYR A 279 -12.44 -8.92 1.07
CA TYR A 279 -12.42 -10.27 0.50
C TYR A 279 -13.57 -11.13 1.05
N LEU A 280 -13.76 -11.16 2.36
CA LEU A 280 -14.85 -11.92 2.98
C LEU A 280 -16.25 -11.42 2.58
N LEU A 281 -16.44 -10.10 2.50
CA LEU A 281 -17.69 -9.51 2.05
C LEU A 281 -18.00 -9.89 0.60
N MET A 282 -16.99 -9.94 -0.27
CA MET A 282 -17.14 -10.39 -1.64
C MET A 282 -17.69 -11.81 -1.71
N TYR A 283 -17.16 -12.74 -0.89
CA TYR A 283 -17.58 -14.15 -0.89
C TYR A 283 -18.92 -14.40 -0.19
N LYS A 284 -19.20 -13.75 0.95
CA LYS A 284 -20.48 -13.94 1.68
C LYS A 284 -21.71 -13.61 0.85
N ILE A 285 -21.63 -12.62 -0.02
CA ILE A 285 -22.76 -12.23 -0.87
C ILE A 285 -23.08 -13.33 -1.90
N ASP A 286 -22.08 -14.11 -2.32
CA ASP A 286 -22.29 -15.18 -3.31
C ASP A 286 -22.86 -16.47 -2.68
N TYR A 287 -22.51 -16.78 -1.44
CA TYR A 287 -23.13 -17.91 -0.74
C TYR A 287 -24.63 -17.76 -0.55
N LYS A 288 -25.13 -16.53 -0.29
CA LYS A 288 -26.56 -16.24 -0.17
C LYS A 288 -27.34 -16.28 -1.50
N LYS A 289 -26.66 -16.19 -2.65
CA LYS A 289 -27.31 -16.27 -3.96
C LYS A 289 -27.33 -17.71 -4.52
N ARG A 290 -26.59 -18.63 -3.93
CA ARG A 290 -26.51 -20.03 -4.33
C ARG A 290 -27.29 -20.97 -3.40
N ALA A 291 -27.77 -20.49 -2.27
CA ALA A 291 -28.70 -21.12 -1.35
C ALA A 291 -30.12 -20.59 -1.61
#